data_b4a78d0ae5e648488ac6984f0d2ae701
#
_entry.id   b4a78d0ae5e648488ac6984f0d2ae701
#
_cell.length_a   1.000
_cell.length_b   1.000
_cell.length_c   1.000
_cell.angle_alpha   90.00
_cell.angle_beta   90.00
_cell.angle_gamma   90.00
#
_symmetry.space_group_name_H-M   'P 1'
#
loop_
_entity.id
_entity.type
_entity.pdbx_description
1 polymer ?
#
loop_
_entity_poly.entity_id
_entity_poly.type
_entity_poly.pdbx_seq_one_letter_code
_entity_poly.pdbx_strand_id
1 'polypeptide(L)'
;MSDPSILVVEDEPDIAALYAGFLEERYTVDVAETATEAIDRVDPDLDVVLLDRRLPDGSGDDVLEHIREAEYDCRVAMVTAVEPDFDIVEMGFDDYLVKPVSRSTLTETVENLLLRSTYDEGIQELFALASKK
;
A
#
# COMPACT_ATOMS: atom_id res chain seq x y z
N MET A 1 -10.00 -5.23 -19.21
CA MET A 1 -9.30 -5.37 -17.92
C MET A 1 -9.26 -4.02 -17.22
N SER A 2 -9.56 -4.02 -15.93
CA SER A 2 -9.50 -2.79 -15.16
C SER A 2 -8.05 -2.52 -14.71
N ASP A 3 -7.73 -1.24 -14.56
CA ASP A 3 -6.44 -0.82 -14.04
C ASP A 3 -6.29 -1.25 -12.58
N PRO A 4 -5.06 -1.48 -12.09
CA PRO A 4 -4.86 -1.75 -10.66
C PRO A 4 -5.40 -0.61 -9.79
N SER A 5 -5.96 -0.97 -8.65
CA SER A 5 -6.57 -0.04 -7.69
C SER A 5 -5.59 0.33 -6.59
N ILE A 6 -5.36 1.62 -6.40
CA ILE A 6 -4.43 2.17 -5.41
C ILE A 6 -5.21 3.06 -4.45
N LEU A 7 -4.98 2.88 -3.16
CA LEU A 7 -5.50 3.80 -2.14
C LEU A 7 -4.34 4.60 -1.56
N VAL A 8 -4.44 5.93 -1.62
CA VAL A 8 -3.47 6.84 -1.01
C VAL A 8 -4.07 7.34 0.30
N VAL A 9 -3.42 7.04 1.40
CA VAL A 9 -3.87 7.47 2.75
C VAL A 9 -2.93 8.56 3.24
N GLU A 10 -3.39 9.80 3.14
CA GLU A 10 -2.59 11.00 3.42
C GLU A 10 -3.51 12.12 3.89
N ASP A 11 -3.23 12.71 5.04
CA ASP A 11 -4.07 13.76 5.62
C ASP A 11 -3.84 15.16 5.03
N GLU A 12 -2.69 15.38 4.38
CA GLU A 12 -2.42 16.66 3.72
C GLU A 12 -2.98 16.64 2.30
N PRO A 13 -4.04 17.43 2.01
CA PRO A 13 -4.70 17.37 0.69
C PRO A 13 -3.77 17.64 -0.48
N ASP A 14 -2.81 18.56 -0.32
CA ASP A 14 -1.88 18.93 -1.39
C ASP A 14 -0.95 17.76 -1.73
N ILE A 15 -0.47 17.04 -0.72
CA ILE A 15 0.40 15.87 -0.90
C ILE A 15 -0.39 14.71 -1.46
N ALA A 16 -1.60 14.48 -0.95
CA ALA A 16 -2.49 13.44 -1.47
C ALA A 16 -2.79 13.66 -2.96
N ALA A 17 -3.11 14.89 -3.34
CA ALA A 17 -3.37 15.24 -4.74
C ALA A 17 -2.13 15.05 -5.61
N LEU A 18 -0.95 15.37 -5.09
CA LEU A 18 0.30 15.20 -5.81
C LEU A 18 0.56 13.72 -6.09
N TYR A 19 0.45 12.87 -5.09
CA TYR A 19 0.67 11.43 -5.24
C TYR A 19 -0.38 10.80 -6.16
N ALA A 20 -1.64 11.18 -5.99
CA ALA A 20 -2.70 10.70 -6.88
C ALA A 20 -2.41 11.10 -8.33
N GLY A 21 -1.98 12.34 -8.55
CA GLY A 21 -1.62 12.84 -9.88
C GLY A 21 -0.49 12.05 -10.53
N PHE A 22 0.50 11.61 -9.73
CA PHE A 22 1.60 10.78 -10.24
C PHE A 22 1.12 9.42 -10.75
N LEU A 23 0.04 8.89 -10.18
CA LEU A 23 -0.39 7.51 -10.39
C LEU A 23 -1.63 7.36 -11.28
N GLU A 24 -2.44 8.42 -11.43
CA GLU A 24 -3.72 8.36 -12.14
C GLU A 24 -3.61 8.02 -13.63
N GLU A 25 -2.48 8.29 -14.25
CA GLU A 25 -2.28 7.97 -15.66
C GLU A 25 -2.31 6.46 -15.92
N ARG A 26 -1.92 5.65 -14.94
CA ARG A 26 -1.74 4.21 -15.10
C ARG A 26 -2.64 3.38 -14.19
N TYR A 27 -3.19 3.97 -13.14
CA TYR A 27 -3.93 3.26 -12.10
C TYR A 27 -5.22 3.98 -11.74
N THR A 28 -6.15 3.23 -11.16
CA THR A 28 -7.33 3.80 -10.52
C THR A 28 -6.94 4.20 -9.10
N VAL A 29 -6.99 5.49 -8.77
CA VAL A 29 -6.51 6.01 -7.49
C VAL A 29 -7.65 6.60 -6.69
N ASP A 30 -7.74 6.20 -5.43
CA ASP A 30 -8.65 6.78 -4.44
C ASP A 30 -7.81 7.38 -3.30
N VAL A 31 -8.36 8.33 -2.57
CA VAL A 31 -7.67 9.02 -1.48
C VAL A 31 -8.49 8.95 -0.21
N ALA A 32 -7.84 8.64 0.91
CA ALA A 32 -8.41 8.73 2.24
C ALA A 32 -7.55 9.68 3.08
N GLU A 33 -8.19 10.57 3.81
CA GLU A 33 -7.49 11.59 4.60
C GLU A 33 -7.37 11.24 6.08
N THR A 34 -8.09 10.22 6.53
CA THR A 34 -8.10 9.78 7.92
C THR A 34 -7.98 8.26 8.01
N ALA A 35 -7.63 7.76 9.18
CA ALA A 35 -7.58 6.32 9.41
C ALA A 35 -8.96 5.69 9.27
N THR A 36 -9.98 6.32 9.80
CA THR A 36 -11.37 5.85 9.69
C THR A 36 -11.81 5.74 8.24
N GLU A 37 -11.54 6.77 7.45
CA GLU A 37 -11.87 6.78 6.02
C GLU A 37 -11.12 5.68 5.27
N ALA A 38 -9.83 5.49 5.61
CA ALA A 38 -9.02 4.42 4.99
C ALA A 38 -9.60 3.04 5.30
N ILE A 39 -9.96 2.79 6.54
CA ILE A 39 -10.55 1.51 6.94
C ILE A 39 -11.85 1.24 6.19
N ASP A 40 -12.67 2.27 5.99
CA ASP A 40 -13.93 2.14 5.24
C ASP A 40 -13.71 1.86 3.75
N ARG A 41 -12.56 2.28 3.20
CA ARG A 41 -12.28 2.16 1.77
C ARG A 41 -11.49 0.93 1.38
N VAL A 42 -10.78 0.29 2.32
CA VAL A 42 -10.05 -0.94 2.00
C VAL A 42 -11.04 -2.08 1.74
N ASP A 43 -10.75 -2.87 0.72
CA ASP A 43 -11.59 -4.00 0.32
C ASP A 43 -10.73 -5.07 -0.36
N PRO A 44 -11.30 -6.27 -0.65
CA PRO A 44 -10.55 -7.36 -1.26
C PRO A 44 -10.02 -7.08 -2.67
N ASP A 45 -10.59 -6.11 -3.38
CA ASP A 45 -10.23 -5.80 -4.77
C ASP A 45 -9.10 -4.78 -4.85
N LEU A 46 -8.69 -4.20 -3.73
CA LEU A 46 -7.62 -3.21 -3.68
C LEU A 46 -6.26 -3.88 -3.89
N ASP A 47 -5.42 -3.27 -4.71
CA ASP A 47 -4.12 -3.84 -5.06
C ASP A 47 -2.96 -3.30 -4.22
N VAL A 48 -2.92 -1.98 -4.03
CA VAL A 48 -1.84 -1.31 -3.29
C VAL A 48 -2.39 -0.22 -2.40
N VAL A 49 -1.84 -0.10 -1.19
CA VAL A 49 -2.13 1.00 -0.27
C VAL A 49 -0.83 1.76 0.00
N LEU A 50 -0.84 3.06 -0.22
CA LEU A 50 0.24 3.96 0.17
C LEU A 50 -0.21 4.66 1.44
N LEU A 51 0.46 4.41 2.55
CA LEU A 51 -0.07 4.67 3.88
C LEU A 51 0.86 5.53 4.72
N ASP A 52 0.39 6.71 5.14
CA ASP A 52 1.12 7.53 6.11
C ASP A 52 0.88 6.96 7.51
N ARG A 53 1.92 6.95 8.33
CA ARG A 53 1.82 6.48 9.71
C ARG A 53 1.13 7.48 10.63
N ARG A 54 1.20 8.78 10.31
CA ARG A 54 0.59 9.84 11.13
C ARG A 54 -0.68 10.34 10.47
N LEU A 55 -1.80 10.08 11.10
CA LEU A 55 -3.13 10.48 10.62
C LEU A 55 -3.86 11.24 11.75
N PRO A 56 -4.81 12.15 11.40
CA PRO A 56 -5.45 13.02 12.41
C PRO A 56 -6.22 12.25 13.49
N ASP A 57 -6.79 11.11 13.13
CA ASP A 57 -7.66 10.33 14.03
C ASP A 57 -7.03 9.01 14.50
N GLY A 58 -5.73 8.82 14.24
CA GLY A 58 -5.06 7.60 14.66
C GLY A 58 -3.73 7.41 13.95
N SER A 59 -3.31 6.16 13.86
CA SER A 59 -2.06 5.79 13.22
C SER A 59 -2.31 4.97 11.95
N GLY A 60 -1.45 5.16 10.95
CA GLY A 60 -1.43 4.27 9.79
C GLY A 60 -1.17 2.81 10.19
N ASP A 61 -0.48 2.61 11.31
CA ASP A 61 -0.24 1.28 11.85
C ASP A 61 -1.57 0.55 12.15
N ASP A 62 -2.58 1.29 12.62
CA ASP A 62 -3.91 0.73 12.88
C ASP A 62 -4.60 0.31 11.57
N VAL A 63 -4.42 1.09 10.51
CA VAL A 63 -4.97 0.75 9.19
C VAL A 63 -4.31 -0.52 8.66
N LEU A 64 -2.99 -0.62 8.79
CA LEU A 64 -2.23 -1.80 8.37
C LEU A 64 -2.69 -3.04 9.13
N GLU A 65 -2.85 -2.92 10.44
CA GLU A 65 -3.35 -4.01 11.28
C GLU A 65 -4.74 -4.48 10.82
N HIS A 66 -5.64 -3.53 10.56
CA HIS A 66 -6.97 -3.84 10.04
C HIS A 66 -6.90 -4.62 8.73
N ILE A 67 -6.05 -4.19 7.79
CA ILE A 67 -5.88 -4.85 6.50
C ILE A 67 -5.41 -6.29 6.69
N ARG A 68 -4.44 -6.50 7.58
CA ARG A 68 -3.89 -7.85 7.82
C ARG A 68 -4.86 -8.75 8.57
N GLU A 69 -5.60 -8.21 9.52
CA GLU A 69 -6.63 -8.97 10.24
C GLU A 69 -7.78 -9.39 9.31
N ALA A 70 -8.12 -8.54 8.35
CA ALA A 70 -9.14 -8.85 7.34
C ALA A 70 -8.63 -9.84 6.28
N GLU A 71 -7.33 -10.15 6.29
CA GLU A 71 -6.69 -11.05 5.34
C GLU A 71 -6.79 -10.57 3.89
N TYR A 72 -6.81 -9.26 3.68
CA TYR A 72 -6.76 -8.68 2.34
C TYR A 72 -5.35 -8.82 1.76
N ASP A 73 -5.27 -9.18 0.49
CA ASP A 73 -4.00 -9.46 -0.19
C ASP A 73 -3.28 -8.22 -0.73
N CYS A 74 -3.81 -7.03 -0.52
CA CYS A 74 -3.19 -5.81 -1.03
C CYS A 74 -1.79 -5.61 -0.45
N ARG A 75 -0.91 -5.06 -1.25
CA ARG A 75 0.43 -4.66 -0.83
C ARG A 75 0.37 -3.30 -0.17
N VAL A 76 1.14 -3.12 0.88
CA VAL A 76 1.16 -1.86 1.64
C VAL A 76 2.56 -1.29 1.67
N ALA A 77 2.70 -0.04 1.21
CA ALA A 77 3.93 0.73 1.36
C ALA A 77 3.67 1.86 2.35
N MET A 78 4.50 1.98 3.37
CA MET A 78 4.47 3.15 4.23
C MET A 78 5.12 4.32 3.49
N VAL A 79 4.46 5.48 3.47
CA VAL A 79 4.96 6.72 2.85
C VAL A 79 4.78 7.83 3.88
N THR A 80 5.81 8.11 4.65
CA THR A 80 5.67 8.90 5.86
C THR A 80 6.96 9.69 6.18
N ALA A 81 6.83 10.77 6.94
CA ALA A 81 7.99 11.51 7.44
C ALA A 81 8.63 10.83 8.66
N VAL A 82 7.96 9.83 9.22
CA VAL A 82 8.48 9.08 10.37
C VAL A 82 9.56 8.11 9.92
N GLU A 83 10.75 8.20 10.48
CA GLU A 83 11.82 7.26 10.17
C GLU A 83 11.53 5.88 10.75
N PRO A 84 11.95 4.79 10.05
CA PRO A 84 11.69 3.44 10.56
C PRO A 84 12.49 3.13 11.83
N ASP A 85 11.83 2.40 12.73
CA ASP A 85 12.39 1.90 13.98
C ASP A 85 12.62 0.39 13.90
N PHE A 86 13.24 -0.19 14.92
CA PHE A 86 13.50 -1.63 14.97
C PHE A 86 12.22 -2.47 14.95
N ASP A 87 11.13 -1.94 15.50
CA ASP A 87 9.87 -2.67 15.62
C ASP A 87 9.09 -2.79 14.31
N ILE A 88 9.51 -2.09 13.26
CA ILE A 88 8.77 -2.07 11.99
C ILE A 88 8.74 -3.42 11.26
N VAL A 89 9.74 -4.27 11.51
CA VAL A 89 9.90 -5.54 10.80
C VAL A 89 8.69 -6.46 10.97
N GLU A 90 8.02 -6.40 12.11
CA GLU A 90 6.86 -7.24 12.44
C GLU A 90 5.52 -6.66 12.01
N MET A 91 5.50 -5.44 11.45
CA MET A 91 4.24 -4.75 11.15
C MET A 91 3.50 -5.29 9.94
N GLY A 92 4.19 -6.00 9.04
CA GLY A 92 3.53 -6.61 7.89
C GLY A 92 3.35 -5.70 6.68
N PHE A 93 4.08 -4.60 6.60
CA PHE A 93 4.13 -3.79 5.39
C PHE A 93 5.12 -4.38 4.38
N ASP A 94 4.98 -3.99 3.12
CA ASP A 94 5.80 -4.52 2.03
C ASP A 94 6.95 -3.60 1.63
N ASP A 95 6.83 -2.30 1.87
CA ASP A 95 7.89 -1.33 1.60
C ASP A 95 7.72 -0.12 2.52
N TYR A 96 8.79 0.68 2.66
CA TYR A 96 8.80 1.83 3.54
C TYR A 96 9.55 2.99 2.87
N LEU A 97 8.84 4.10 2.65
CA LEU A 97 9.41 5.29 2.03
C LEU A 97 9.34 6.45 3.01
N VAL A 98 10.44 7.19 3.15
CA VAL A 98 10.51 8.36 4.02
C VAL A 98 10.35 9.61 3.15
N LYS A 99 9.40 10.49 3.52
CA LYS A 99 9.17 11.74 2.79
C LYS A 99 10.39 12.67 2.91
N PRO A 100 10.68 13.46 1.88
CA PRO A 100 9.90 13.67 0.66
C PRO A 100 10.15 12.55 -0.37
N VAL A 101 9.12 12.18 -1.10
CA VAL A 101 9.17 11.10 -2.09
C VAL A 101 8.96 11.68 -3.48
N SER A 102 9.88 11.36 -4.41
CA SER A 102 9.77 11.81 -5.79
C SER A 102 8.76 10.98 -6.57
N ARG A 103 8.31 11.55 -7.70
CA ARG A 103 7.43 10.82 -8.64
C ARG A 103 8.04 9.48 -9.05
N SER A 104 9.31 9.49 -9.45
CA SER A 104 9.95 8.25 -9.91
C SER A 104 10.05 7.19 -8.82
N THR A 105 10.40 7.58 -7.60
CA THR A 105 10.46 6.65 -6.47
C THR A 105 9.10 6.05 -6.16
N LEU A 106 8.06 6.89 -6.14
CA LEU A 106 6.70 6.43 -5.84
C LEU A 106 6.16 5.49 -6.92
N THR A 107 6.33 5.86 -8.19
CA THR A 107 5.85 5.02 -9.30
C THR A 107 6.61 3.70 -9.39
N GLU A 108 7.92 3.72 -9.19
CA GLU A 108 8.73 2.50 -9.15
C GLU A 108 8.33 1.57 -8.01
N THR A 109 8.05 2.14 -6.84
CA THR A 109 7.60 1.36 -5.69
C THR A 109 6.29 0.66 -5.98
N VAL A 110 5.32 1.37 -6.54
CA VAL A 110 4.02 0.78 -6.91
C VAL A 110 4.21 -0.32 -7.95
N GLU A 111 5.01 -0.07 -8.99
CA GLU A 111 5.29 -1.08 -10.01
C GLU A 111 5.91 -2.33 -9.42
N ASN A 112 6.88 -2.18 -8.52
CA ASN A 112 7.54 -3.30 -7.88
C ASN A 112 6.60 -4.10 -6.99
N LEU A 113 5.71 -3.42 -6.26
CA LEU A 113 4.73 -4.09 -5.41
C LEU A 113 3.73 -4.91 -6.24
N LEU A 114 3.29 -4.35 -7.36
CA LEU A 114 2.40 -5.06 -8.28
C LEU A 114 3.07 -6.28 -8.90
N LEU A 115 4.33 -6.15 -9.30
CA LEU A 115 5.12 -7.26 -9.84
C LEU A 115 5.35 -8.35 -8.79
N ARG A 116 5.63 -7.98 -7.55
CA ARG A 116 5.82 -8.92 -6.45
C ARG A 116 4.57 -9.75 -6.21
N SER A 117 3.40 -9.14 -6.26
CA SER A 117 2.14 -9.86 -6.11
C SER A 117 1.98 -10.94 -7.17
N THR A 118 2.24 -10.61 -8.42
CA THR A 118 2.19 -11.56 -9.53
C THR A 118 3.23 -12.66 -9.38
N TYR A 119 4.44 -12.29 -8.99
CA TYR A 119 5.55 -13.21 -8.79
C TYR A 119 5.26 -14.20 -7.65
N ASP A 120 4.76 -13.70 -6.52
CA ASP A 120 4.42 -14.53 -5.37
C ASP A 120 3.33 -15.54 -5.71
N GLU A 121 2.32 -15.14 -6.47
CA GLU A 121 1.27 -16.04 -6.95
C GLU A 121 1.85 -17.14 -7.83
N GLY A 122 2.74 -16.79 -8.75
CA GLY A 122 3.42 -17.74 -9.61
C GLY A 122 4.27 -18.73 -8.84
N ILE A 123 5.01 -18.27 -7.85
CA ILE A 123 5.83 -19.10 -6.98
C ILE A 123 4.97 -20.06 -6.15
N GLN A 124 3.89 -19.57 -5.57
CA GLN A 124 2.97 -20.39 -4.78
C GLN A 124 2.38 -21.52 -5.62
N GLU A 125 2.00 -21.21 -6.84
CA GLU A 125 1.48 -22.21 -7.79
C GLU A 125 2.52 -23.29 -8.09
N LEU A 126 3.76 -22.85 -8.32
CA LEU A 126 4.88 -23.77 -8.59
C LEU A 126 5.15 -24.69 -7.40
N PHE A 127 5.15 -24.15 -6.19
CA PHE A 127 5.33 -24.94 -4.97
C PHE A 127 4.19 -25.94 -4.77
N ALA A 128 2.96 -25.54 -5.05
CA ALA A 128 1.80 -26.40 -4.95
C ALA A 128 1.94 -27.61 -5.89
N LEU A 129 2.39 -27.37 -7.12
CA LEU A 129 2.65 -28.46 -8.08
C LEU A 129 3.76 -29.39 -7.62
N ALA A 130 4.84 -28.84 -7.10
CA ALA A 130 5.97 -29.61 -6.59
C ALA A 130 5.57 -30.47 -5.39
N SER A 131 4.70 -29.96 -4.54
CA SER A 131 4.25 -30.65 -3.33
C SER A 131 3.34 -31.85 -3.63
N LYS A 132 2.81 -31.94 -4.83
CA LYS A 132 1.91 -33.02 -5.24
C LYS A 132 2.65 -34.29 -5.71
N LYS A 133 3.94 -34.23 -5.71
CA LYS A 133 4.75 -35.43 -6.05
C LYS A 133 4.74 -36.50 -4.91
#